data_6e7178e82d753a6cb8c69b03e2879a17
#
_entry.id   6e7178e82d753a6cb8c69b03e2879a17
#
_cell.length_a   1.000
_cell.length_b   1.000
_cell.length_c   1.000
_cell.angle_alpha   90.00
_cell.angle_beta   90.00
_cell.angle_gamma   90.00
#
_symmetry.space_group_name_H-M   'P 1'
#
loop_
_entity.id
_entity.type
_entity.pdbx_description
1 polymer ?
#
loop_
_entity_poly.entity_id
_entity_poly.type
_entity_poly.pdbx_seq_one_letter_code
_entity_poly.pdbx_strand_id
1 'polypeptide(L)'
;MFGEGPQTARVVIIGEQPGDQEDRQGRPFVGPAGTLLDRALSAAGIERGQVYVTNMVKHFKWEPRGKRRIHKKPSALEISACRPWLDGELASIRPHVVILLGATAAQSLLGRQFLVTEKRGQWVPSSLAPHVLATVHPSSILRAEDEKARHEEFSRLVEDLKPVAELLRMRKAA
;
A
#
# COMPACT_ATOMS: atom_id res chain seq x y z
N MET A 1 1.31 -8.82 -12.21
CA MET A 1 1.69 -9.66 -11.04
C MET A 1 0.62 -9.60 -9.98
N PHE A 2 0.40 -10.66 -9.24
CA PHE A 2 -0.45 -10.70 -8.06
C PHE A 2 0.31 -10.23 -6.81
N GLY A 3 -0.42 -10.12 -5.71
CA GLY A 3 0.16 -9.80 -4.42
C GLY A 3 0.91 -10.98 -3.80
N GLU A 4 1.53 -10.74 -2.65
CA GLU A 4 2.34 -11.70 -1.89
C GLU A 4 2.05 -11.60 -0.40
N GLY A 5 1.90 -12.75 0.23
CA GLY A 5 1.62 -12.91 1.66
C GLY A 5 0.77 -14.14 1.94
N PRO A 6 0.48 -14.45 3.20
CA PRO A 6 -0.35 -15.59 3.55
C PRO A 6 -1.81 -15.38 3.10
N GLN A 7 -2.47 -16.44 2.64
CA GLN A 7 -3.91 -16.40 2.34
C GLN A 7 -4.77 -16.10 3.57
N THR A 8 -4.24 -16.35 4.75
CA THR A 8 -4.84 -16.04 6.05
C THR A 8 -4.46 -14.65 6.58
N ALA A 9 -3.92 -13.78 5.72
CA ALA A 9 -3.50 -12.45 6.11
C ALA A 9 -4.66 -11.66 6.70
N ARG A 10 -4.44 -11.06 7.85
CA ARG A 10 -5.44 -10.19 8.49
C ARG A 10 -5.41 -8.77 7.96
N VAL A 11 -4.31 -8.38 7.34
CA VAL A 11 -4.07 -7.06 6.76
C VAL A 11 -3.72 -7.20 5.29
N VAL A 12 -4.41 -6.47 4.42
CA VAL A 12 -4.02 -6.29 3.02
C VAL A 12 -3.55 -4.86 2.82
N ILE A 13 -2.37 -4.71 2.24
CA ILE A 13 -1.80 -3.42 1.85
C ILE A 13 -1.86 -3.28 0.33
N ILE A 14 -2.43 -2.17 -0.14
CA ILE A 14 -2.66 -1.93 -1.56
C ILE A 14 -1.89 -0.67 -2.00
N GLY A 15 -0.89 -0.84 -2.87
CA GLY A 15 -0.19 0.24 -3.53
C GLY A 15 -0.79 0.62 -4.88
N GLU A 16 -0.09 1.47 -5.63
CA GLU A 16 -0.53 1.95 -6.95
C GLU A 16 -0.29 0.90 -8.04
N GLN A 17 0.96 0.59 -8.32
CA GLN A 17 1.44 -0.37 -9.33
C GLN A 17 2.83 -0.86 -8.96
N PRO A 18 3.31 -1.98 -9.56
CA PRO A 18 4.70 -2.40 -9.41
C PRO A 18 5.68 -1.34 -9.87
N GLY A 19 6.87 -1.28 -9.28
CA GLY A 19 8.01 -0.53 -9.78
C GLY A 19 8.89 -1.36 -10.72
N ASP A 20 10.02 -0.79 -11.16
CA ASP A 20 10.96 -1.47 -12.07
C ASP A 20 11.56 -2.75 -11.48
N GLN A 21 11.88 -2.74 -10.20
CA GLN A 21 12.45 -3.93 -9.53
C GLN A 21 11.40 -5.01 -9.34
N GLU A 22 10.20 -4.62 -8.95
CA GLU A 22 9.06 -5.52 -8.80
C GLU A 22 8.70 -6.19 -10.13
N ASP A 23 8.65 -5.41 -11.22
CA ASP A 23 8.35 -5.91 -12.56
C ASP A 23 9.39 -6.93 -13.06
N ARG A 24 10.68 -6.69 -12.75
CA ARG A 24 11.76 -7.60 -13.10
C ARG A 24 11.77 -8.89 -12.28
N GLN A 25 11.40 -8.81 -11.00
CA GLN A 25 11.43 -9.94 -10.07
C GLN A 25 10.11 -10.71 -10.00
N GLY A 26 9.03 -10.14 -10.54
CA GLY A 26 7.69 -10.73 -10.49
C GLY A 26 7.07 -10.73 -9.08
N ARG A 27 7.59 -9.93 -8.13
CA ARG A 27 7.17 -9.89 -6.73
C ARG A 27 6.87 -8.45 -6.28
N PRO A 28 5.77 -8.19 -5.53
CA PRO A 28 5.41 -6.86 -5.09
C PRO A 28 6.30 -6.38 -3.93
N PHE A 29 6.55 -5.08 -3.88
CA PHE A 29 7.25 -4.42 -2.78
C PHE A 29 8.65 -4.98 -2.45
N VAL A 30 9.42 -5.36 -3.47
CA VAL A 30 10.82 -5.84 -3.33
C VAL A 30 11.85 -4.72 -3.50
N GLY A 31 11.46 -3.58 -4.02
CA GLY A 31 12.33 -2.42 -4.21
C GLY A 31 12.44 -1.54 -2.97
N PRO A 32 13.08 -0.35 -3.10
CA PRO A 32 13.32 0.56 -1.97
C PRO A 32 12.06 1.00 -1.22
N ALA A 33 10.93 1.16 -1.93
CA ALA A 33 9.64 1.49 -1.30
C ALA A 33 9.13 0.35 -0.41
N GLY A 34 9.32 -0.90 -0.84
CA GLY A 34 8.98 -2.09 -0.06
C GLY A 34 9.86 -2.23 1.19
N THR A 35 11.18 -2.04 1.05
CA THR A 35 12.09 -2.03 2.19
C THR A 35 11.69 -0.99 3.24
N LEU A 36 11.29 0.21 2.80
CA LEU A 36 10.83 1.26 3.70
C LEU A 36 9.48 0.89 4.36
N LEU A 37 8.58 0.28 3.60
CA LEU A 37 7.32 -0.23 4.14
C LEU A 37 7.55 -1.28 5.23
N ASP A 38 8.41 -2.27 4.98
CA ASP A 38 8.73 -3.33 5.95
C ASP A 38 9.32 -2.76 7.24
N ARG A 39 10.19 -1.75 7.14
CA ARG A 39 10.70 -1.01 8.31
C ARG A 39 9.60 -0.28 9.07
N ALA A 40 8.66 0.36 8.37
CA ALA A 40 7.56 1.06 9.00
C ALA A 40 6.59 0.10 9.70
N LEU A 41 6.26 -1.04 9.08
CA LEU A 41 5.44 -2.09 9.69
C LEU A 41 6.10 -2.62 10.97
N SER A 42 7.39 -2.95 10.92
CA SER A 42 8.15 -3.40 12.08
C SER A 42 8.16 -2.36 13.20
N ALA A 43 8.42 -1.08 12.88
CA ALA A 43 8.43 0.02 13.84
C ALA A 43 7.04 0.27 14.47
N ALA A 44 5.96 0.04 13.72
CA ALA A 44 4.59 0.12 14.23
C ALA A 44 4.16 -1.12 15.04
N GLY A 45 4.96 -2.20 15.03
CA GLY A 45 4.65 -3.46 15.71
C GLY A 45 3.69 -4.37 14.93
N ILE A 46 3.71 -4.28 13.60
CA ILE A 46 2.94 -5.16 12.70
C ILE A 46 3.89 -6.22 12.12
N GLU A 47 3.59 -7.48 12.40
CA GLU A 47 4.38 -8.61 11.87
C GLU A 47 4.15 -8.76 10.36
N ARG A 48 5.22 -8.74 9.56
CA ARG A 48 5.16 -8.88 8.10
C ARG A 48 4.44 -10.18 7.67
N GLY A 49 4.57 -11.25 8.45
CA GLY A 49 3.89 -12.53 8.19
C GLY A 49 2.36 -12.50 8.31
N GLN A 50 1.77 -11.43 8.84
CA GLN A 50 0.32 -11.24 8.92
C GLN A 50 -0.22 -10.34 7.79
N VAL A 51 0.64 -9.88 6.89
CA VAL A 51 0.34 -8.89 5.87
C VAL A 51 0.44 -9.49 4.48
N TYR A 52 -0.59 -9.28 3.68
CA TYR A 52 -0.56 -9.49 2.23
C TYR A 52 -0.38 -8.14 1.54
N VAL A 53 0.59 -8.04 0.64
CA VAL A 53 0.85 -6.80 -0.12
C VAL A 53 0.49 -6.99 -1.58
N THR A 54 -0.19 -6.02 -2.16
CA THR A 54 -0.56 -6.00 -3.57
C THR A 54 -0.64 -4.58 -4.12
N ASN A 55 -1.04 -4.43 -5.37
CA ASN A 55 -1.22 -3.13 -6.03
C ASN A 55 -2.57 -3.07 -6.74
N MET A 56 -3.08 -1.83 -6.95
CA MET A 56 -4.25 -1.55 -7.76
C MET A 56 -4.08 -2.06 -9.19
N VAL A 57 -2.94 -1.72 -9.81
CA VAL A 57 -2.59 -2.12 -11.17
C VAL A 57 -1.56 -3.25 -11.11
N LYS A 58 -1.76 -4.29 -11.92
CA LYS A 58 -1.00 -5.54 -11.85
C LYS A 58 0.24 -5.57 -12.74
N HIS A 59 0.55 -4.47 -13.43
CA HIS A 59 1.71 -4.31 -14.31
C HIS A 59 2.39 -2.97 -14.06
N PHE A 60 3.66 -2.87 -14.49
CA PHE A 60 4.43 -1.64 -14.41
C PHE A 60 4.18 -0.77 -15.66
N LYS A 61 3.57 0.39 -15.48
CA LYS A 61 3.47 1.39 -16.53
C LYS A 61 4.69 2.30 -16.50
N TRP A 62 5.38 2.39 -17.60
CA TRP A 62 6.62 3.15 -17.73
C TRP A 62 6.79 3.76 -19.10
N GLU A 63 7.71 4.70 -19.19
CA GLU A 63 8.20 5.24 -20.46
C GLU A 63 9.75 5.16 -20.50
N PRO A 64 10.34 4.94 -21.70
CA PRO A 64 11.79 4.87 -21.82
C PRO A 64 12.42 6.26 -21.70
N ARG A 65 13.48 6.37 -20.89
CA ARG A 65 14.34 7.56 -20.84
C ARG A 65 15.79 7.12 -20.88
N GLY A 66 16.36 7.07 -22.07
CA GLY A 66 17.65 6.42 -22.31
C GLY A 66 17.59 4.94 -21.94
N LYS A 67 18.48 4.47 -21.06
CA LYS A 67 18.54 3.09 -20.58
C LYS A 67 17.58 2.80 -19.39
N ARG A 68 16.85 3.82 -18.89
CA ARG A 68 15.99 3.71 -17.72
C ARG A 68 14.53 3.59 -18.11
N ARG A 69 13.78 2.79 -17.37
CA ARG A 69 12.33 2.73 -17.41
C ARG A 69 11.79 3.68 -16.31
N ILE A 70 11.17 4.77 -16.73
CA ILE A 70 10.64 5.78 -15.81
C ILE A 70 9.17 5.49 -15.54
N HIS A 71 8.84 5.36 -14.27
CA HIS A 71 7.47 5.18 -13.80
C HIS A 71 6.53 6.24 -14.37
N LYS A 72 5.40 5.78 -14.88
CA LYS A 72 4.30 6.62 -15.35
C LYS A 72 3.02 6.26 -14.60
N LYS A 73 2.29 7.26 -14.14
CA LYS A 73 1.03 7.06 -13.41
C LYS A 73 0.05 6.24 -14.26
N PRO A 74 -0.62 5.21 -13.70
CA PRO A 74 -1.64 4.45 -14.41
C PRO A 74 -2.83 5.33 -14.76
N SER A 75 -3.44 5.06 -15.91
CA SER A 75 -4.68 5.68 -16.35
C SER A 75 -5.90 5.06 -15.66
N ALA A 76 -7.03 5.73 -15.71
CA ALA A 76 -8.30 5.20 -15.21
C ALA A 76 -8.68 3.87 -15.89
N LEU A 77 -8.36 3.72 -17.19
CA LEU A 77 -8.63 2.49 -17.94
C LEU A 77 -7.80 1.31 -17.40
N GLU A 78 -6.51 1.51 -17.13
CA GLU A 78 -5.63 0.47 -16.58
C GLU A 78 -6.04 0.08 -15.16
N ILE A 79 -6.43 1.05 -14.34
CA ILE A 79 -6.99 0.82 -13.00
C ILE A 79 -8.28 -0.01 -13.09
N SER A 80 -9.19 0.36 -13.99
CA SER A 80 -10.46 -0.35 -14.18
C SER A 80 -10.23 -1.77 -14.69
N ALA A 81 -9.34 -1.96 -15.65
CA ALA A 81 -9.00 -3.28 -16.20
C ALA A 81 -8.36 -4.22 -15.16
N CYS A 82 -7.59 -3.66 -14.21
CA CYS A 82 -6.97 -4.45 -13.13
C CYS A 82 -7.89 -4.68 -11.93
N ARG A 83 -8.99 -3.95 -11.82
CA ARG A 83 -9.90 -4.01 -10.66
C ARG A 83 -10.45 -5.40 -10.36
N PRO A 84 -10.92 -6.22 -11.33
CA PRO A 84 -11.42 -7.56 -11.05
C PRO A 84 -10.39 -8.48 -10.38
N TRP A 85 -9.11 -8.32 -10.70
CA TRP A 85 -8.02 -9.10 -10.09
C TRP A 85 -7.80 -8.71 -8.62
N LEU A 86 -7.84 -7.41 -8.31
CA LEU A 86 -7.77 -6.95 -6.92
C LEU A 86 -8.99 -7.42 -6.11
N ASP A 87 -10.18 -7.33 -6.68
CA ASP A 87 -11.41 -7.79 -6.02
C ASP A 87 -11.36 -9.30 -5.74
N GLY A 88 -10.78 -10.10 -6.67
CA GLY A 88 -10.52 -11.52 -6.47
C GLY A 88 -9.56 -11.81 -5.32
N GLU A 89 -8.46 -11.03 -5.21
CA GLU A 89 -7.52 -11.15 -4.07
C GLU A 89 -8.22 -10.83 -2.74
N LEU A 90 -8.98 -9.73 -2.67
CA LEU A 90 -9.70 -9.34 -1.46
C LEU A 90 -10.78 -10.36 -1.07
N ALA A 91 -11.51 -10.90 -2.05
CA ALA A 91 -12.53 -11.93 -1.81
C ALA A 91 -11.92 -13.25 -1.31
N SER A 92 -10.72 -13.60 -1.78
CA SER A 92 -10.00 -14.79 -1.34
C SER A 92 -9.45 -14.65 0.08
N ILE A 93 -8.83 -13.50 0.39
CA ILE A 93 -8.15 -13.26 1.67
C ILE A 93 -9.13 -12.85 2.76
N ARG A 94 -10.17 -12.08 2.43
CA ARG A 94 -11.16 -11.52 3.39
C ARG A 94 -10.49 -10.82 4.58
N PRO A 95 -9.66 -9.79 4.34
CA PRO A 95 -8.89 -9.16 5.39
C PRO A 95 -9.78 -8.44 6.40
N HIS A 96 -9.31 -8.32 7.64
CA HIS A 96 -9.94 -7.45 8.63
C HIS A 96 -9.57 -5.98 8.43
N VAL A 97 -8.39 -5.73 7.87
CA VAL A 97 -7.86 -4.39 7.65
C VAL A 97 -7.37 -4.24 6.22
N VAL A 98 -7.72 -3.15 5.58
CA VAL A 98 -7.13 -2.72 4.32
C VAL A 98 -6.39 -1.40 4.53
N ILE A 99 -5.13 -1.35 4.10
CA ILE A 99 -4.29 -0.14 4.11
C ILE A 99 -4.04 0.30 2.67
N LEU A 100 -4.41 1.52 2.33
CA LEU A 100 -4.24 2.10 1.02
C LEU A 100 -3.02 3.02 1.01
N LEU A 101 -2.04 2.73 0.16
CA LEU A 101 -0.80 3.49 0.06
C LEU A 101 -0.84 4.48 -1.09
N GLY A 102 -0.91 5.76 -0.76
CA GLY A 102 -0.88 6.88 -1.69
C GLY A 102 -2.22 7.25 -2.29
N ALA A 103 -2.24 8.42 -2.94
CA ALA A 103 -3.46 9.02 -3.47
C ALA A 103 -4.14 8.16 -4.56
N THR A 104 -3.38 7.50 -5.43
CA THR A 104 -3.96 6.70 -6.52
C THR A 104 -4.77 5.51 -5.98
N ALA A 105 -4.22 4.74 -5.03
CA ALA A 105 -4.94 3.63 -4.40
C ALA A 105 -6.16 4.15 -3.61
N ALA A 106 -5.97 5.18 -2.80
CA ALA A 106 -7.03 5.76 -1.98
C ALA A 106 -8.19 6.32 -2.83
N GLN A 107 -7.90 7.16 -3.82
CA GLN A 107 -8.92 7.75 -4.68
C GLN A 107 -9.65 6.74 -5.57
N SER A 108 -8.97 5.68 -6.00
CA SER A 108 -9.58 4.63 -6.81
C SER A 108 -10.57 3.78 -6.02
N LEU A 109 -10.38 3.64 -4.70
CA LEU A 109 -11.16 2.73 -3.86
C LEU A 109 -12.12 3.46 -2.91
N LEU A 110 -11.79 4.68 -2.49
CA LEU A 110 -12.59 5.49 -1.56
C LEU A 110 -13.30 6.69 -2.23
N GLY A 111 -13.00 6.91 -3.53
CA GLY A 111 -13.58 8.02 -4.29
C GLY A 111 -12.60 9.15 -4.56
N ARG A 112 -12.80 9.84 -5.69
CA ARG A 112 -11.88 10.86 -6.23
C ARG A 112 -11.64 12.05 -5.28
N GLN A 113 -12.58 12.32 -4.38
CA GLN A 113 -12.50 13.42 -3.41
C GLN A 113 -11.67 13.08 -2.17
N PHE A 114 -11.19 11.84 -2.05
CA PHE A 114 -10.41 11.44 -0.88
C PHE A 114 -9.00 12.07 -0.92
N LEU A 115 -8.68 12.86 0.10
CA LEU A 115 -7.39 13.53 0.26
C LEU A 115 -6.56 12.81 1.34
N VAL A 116 -5.55 12.07 0.91
CA VAL A 116 -4.64 11.34 1.81
C VAL A 116 -3.94 12.30 2.78
N THR A 117 -3.58 13.50 2.32
CA THR A 117 -2.91 14.52 3.13
C THR A 117 -3.70 14.98 4.34
N GLU A 118 -5.03 14.91 4.28
CA GLU A 118 -5.93 15.33 5.35
C GLU A 118 -6.41 14.19 6.23
N LYS A 119 -6.53 12.98 5.65
CA LYS A 119 -7.19 11.83 6.30
C LYS A 119 -6.28 10.63 6.53
N ARG A 120 -4.97 10.82 6.37
CA ARG A 120 -4.00 9.74 6.61
C ARG A 120 -4.07 9.22 8.07
N GLY A 121 -3.89 7.93 8.23
CA GLY A 121 -3.89 7.28 9.55
C GLY A 121 -5.24 7.19 10.26
N GLN A 122 -6.33 7.67 9.64
CA GLN A 122 -7.68 7.63 10.19
C GLN A 122 -8.48 6.47 9.59
N TRP A 123 -9.33 5.86 10.41
CA TRP A 123 -10.29 4.87 9.93
C TRP A 123 -11.35 5.51 9.04
N VAL A 124 -11.60 4.89 7.90
CA VAL A 124 -12.56 5.37 6.90
C VAL A 124 -13.62 4.30 6.66
N PRO A 125 -14.92 4.62 6.73
CA PRO A 125 -15.98 3.69 6.35
C PRO A 125 -15.84 3.23 4.90
N SER A 126 -15.86 1.93 4.68
CA SER A 126 -15.72 1.34 3.33
C SER A 126 -16.23 -0.10 3.31
N SER A 127 -16.67 -0.56 2.14
CA SER A 127 -17.06 -1.96 1.91
C SER A 127 -15.88 -2.90 1.64
N LEU A 128 -14.64 -2.40 1.58
CA LEU A 128 -13.45 -3.20 1.28
C LEU A 128 -13.07 -4.15 2.41
N ALA A 129 -13.26 -3.72 3.65
CA ALA A 129 -13.00 -4.49 4.87
C ALA A 129 -13.67 -3.82 6.07
N PRO A 130 -13.79 -4.50 7.23
CA PRO A 130 -14.29 -3.90 8.48
C PRO A 130 -13.54 -2.65 8.89
N HIS A 131 -12.24 -2.57 8.58
CA HIS A 131 -11.38 -1.44 8.91
C HIS A 131 -10.55 -1.05 7.68
N VAL A 132 -10.65 0.20 7.28
CA VAL A 132 -9.89 0.74 6.14
C VAL A 132 -9.21 2.02 6.55
N LEU A 133 -7.94 2.18 6.22
CA LEU A 133 -7.24 3.45 6.34
C LEU A 133 -6.37 3.72 5.11
N ALA A 134 -6.03 4.97 4.90
CA ALA A 134 -5.10 5.38 3.87
C ALA A 134 -3.92 6.14 4.49
N THR A 135 -2.75 6.01 3.89
CA THR A 135 -1.56 6.79 4.24
C THR A 135 -0.74 7.10 2.99
N VAL A 136 0.38 7.77 3.15
CA VAL A 136 1.28 8.09 2.05
C VAL A 136 1.91 6.83 1.45
N HIS A 137 2.25 6.88 0.17
CA HIS A 137 3.03 5.79 -0.43
C HIS A 137 4.50 5.92 -0.02
N PRO A 138 5.19 4.85 0.40
CA PRO A 138 6.59 4.91 0.83
C PRO A 138 7.53 5.57 -0.19
N SER A 139 7.25 5.46 -1.48
CA SER A 139 8.04 6.12 -2.52
C SER A 139 8.02 7.66 -2.43
N SER A 140 7.00 8.27 -1.83
CA SER A 140 7.00 9.73 -1.62
C SER A 140 8.02 10.13 -0.56
N ILE A 141 8.17 9.33 0.47
CA ILE A 141 9.17 9.53 1.54
C ILE A 141 10.59 9.43 0.97
N LEU A 142 10.83 8.46 0.07
CA LEU A 142 12.14 8.33 -0.61
C LEU A 142 12.50 9.54 -1.49
N ARG A 143 11.52 10.34 -1.90
CA ARG A 143 11.70 11.56 -2.71
C ARG A 143 11.68 12.85 -1.88
N ALA A 144 11.66 12.74 -0.55
CA ALA A 144 11.74 13.93 0.31
C ALA A 144 13.03 14.74 0.03
N GLU A 145 12.93 16.05 0.19
CA GLU A 145 13.97 17.01 -0.20
C GLU A 145 15.29 16.80 0.56
N ASP A 146 15.19 16.45 1.84
CA ASP A 146 16.33 16.22 2.70
C ASP A 146 16.11 15.06 3.69
N GLU A 147 17.14 14.72 4.47
CA GLU A 147 17.08 13.64 5.45
C GLU A 147 16.13 13.94 6.61
N LYS A 148 16.00 15.20 7.01
CA LYS A 148 15.10 15.60 8.10
C LYS A 148 13.65 15.39 7.68
N ALA A 149 13.26 15.89 6.52
CA ALA A 149 11.92 15.69 5.94
C ALA A 149 11.62 14.19 5.74
N ARG A 150 12.61 13.41 5.29
CA ARG A 150 12.48 11.96 5.14
C ARG A 150 12.22 11.27 6.48
N HIS A 151 12.95 11.65 7.52
CA HIS A 151 12.78 11.10 8.85
C HIS A 151 11.41 11.46 9.46
N GLU A 152 10.99 12.71 9.31
CA GLU A 152 9.68 13.18 9.78
C GLU A 152 8.53 12.44 9.08
N GLU A 153 8.58 12.31 7.74
CA GLU A 153 7.55 11.59 6.99
C GLU A 153 7.55 10.09 7.27
N PHE A 154 8.71 9.48 7.52
CA PHE A 154 8.78 8.09 7.96
C PHE A 154 8.14 7.91 9.34
N SER A 155 8.43 8.80 10.29
CA SER A 155 7.83 8.77 11.62
C SER A 155 6.30 8.91 11.54
N ARG A 156 5.81 9.81 10.69
CA ARG A 156 4.37 9.96 10.44
C ARG A 156 3.74 8.70 9.83
N LEU A 157 4.44 8.02 8.92
CA LEU A 157 3.97 6.75 8.37
C LEU A 157 3.85 5.70 9.46
N VAL A 158 4.80 5.61 10.37
CA VAL A 158 4.74 4.71 11.53
C VAL A 158 3.54 5.03 12.42
N GLU A 159 3.31 6.32 12.72
CA GLU A 159 2.14 6.76 13.50
C GLU A 159 0.81 6.38 12.81
N ASP A 160 0.70 6.57 11.48
CA ASP A 160 -0.48 6.19 10.71
C ASP A 160 -0.79 4.68 10.79
N LEU A 161 0.23 3.84 11.02
CA LEU A 161 0.10 2.38 11.12
C LEU A 161 -0.21 1.88 12.54
N LYS A 162 0.03 2.69 13.58
CA LYS A 162 -0.21 2.29 14.98
C LYS A 162 -1.64 1.84 15.27
N PRO A 163 -2.72 2.50 14.77
CA PRO A 163 -4.08 2.03 14.98
C PRO A 163 -4.32 0.59 14.49
N VAL A 164 -3.63 0.19 13.40
CA VAL A 164 -3.69 -1.18 12.89
C VAL A 164 -3.03 -2.16 13.87
N ALA A 165 -1.85 -1.82 14.38
CA ALA A 165 -1.14 -2.67 15.35
C ALA A 165 -1.94 -2.84 16.64
N GLU A 166 -2.60 -1.79 17.12
CA GLU A 166 -3.47 -1.82 18.30
C GLU A 166 -4.67 -2.75 18.07
N LEU A 167 -5.34 -2.61 16.93
CA LEU A 167 -6.47 -3.46 16.56
C LEU A 167 -6.08 -4.94 16.47
N LEU A 168 -4.90 -5.24 15.91
CA LEU A 168 -4.40 -6.62 15.80
C LEU A 168 -4.08 -7.23 17.16
N ARG A 169 -3.55 -6.43 18.11
CA ARG A 169 -3.25 -6.86 19.50
C ARG A 169 -4.51 -7.17 20.29
N MET A 170 -5.52 -6.30 20.25
CA MET A 170 -6.77 -6.52 20.97
C MET A 170 -7.48 -7.81 20.57
N ARG A 171 -7.37 -8.20 19.28
CA ARG A 171 -7.96 -9.45 18.76
C ARG A 171 -7.13 -10.72 18.97
N LYS A 172 -5.88 -10.61 19.43
CA LYS A 172 -5.10 -11.77 19.90
C LYS A 172 -5.45 -12.14 21.34
N ALA A 173 -6.03 -11.19 22.11
CA ALA A 173 -6.34 -11.35 23.51
C ALA A 173 -7.79 -11.77 23.78
N ALA A 174 -8.65 -11.80 22.77
CA ALA A 174 -10.03 -12.26 22.82
C ALA A 174 -10.20 -13.64 22.16
#